data_de9a14a138d93db98006415680b0cb37
#
_entry.id   de9a14a138d93db98006415680b0cb37
#
_cell.length_a   1.000
_cell.length_b   1.000
_cell.length_c   1.000
_cell.angle_alpha   90.00
_cell.angle_beta   90.00
_cell.angle_gamma   90.00
#
_symmetry.space_group_name_H-M   'P 1'
#
loop_
_entity.id
_entity.type
_entity.pdbx_description
1 polymer ?
#
loop_
_entity_poly.entity_id
_entity_poly.type
_entity_poly.pdbx_seq_one_letter_code
_entity_poly.pdbx_strand_id
1 'polypeptide(L)'
;AVQNSLDDKYRIPPMNAGNWAVYGGIVRDVRLVVTDPVNIPFQGSYKHEGGTFITTPEVSAKQAAVRIRTYVQNQRPDAAEVTLRTVVTDADGNVCERLNASQRIDAGQIAEFDQSIPKFRKPQLWSPDSPYIYNAYSEVYVGKELLDTYHSTFGIRSVAWDYDLHRLVLNGKVTHLHGINRHEEFPWLG
;
A
#
# COMPACT_ATOMS: atom_id res chain seq x y z
N ALA A 1 -15.02 -13.76 -17.14
CA ALA A 1 -15.11 -13.40 -18.57
C ALA A 1 -14.52 -12.01 -18.76
N VAL A 2 -13.72 -11.83 -19.82
CA VAL A 2 -13.18 -10.53 -20.22
C VAL A 2 -13.97 -10.10 -21.46
N GLN A 3 -14.59 -8.93 -21.38
CA GLN A 3 -15.31 -8.34 -22.51
C GLN A 3 -14.58 -7.05 -22.92
N ASN A 4 -14.23 -6.96 -24.19
CA ASN A 4 -13.55 -5.81 -24.78
C ASN A 4 -14.35 -5.15 -25.92
N SER A 5 -15.64 -5.45 -26.00
CA SER A 5 -16.51 -4.76 -26.95
C SER A 5 -16.70 -3.32 -26.54
N LEU A 6 -16.51 -2.41 -27.49
CA LEU A 6 -16.80 -1.00 -27.35
C LEU A 6 -18.32 -0.82 -27.38
N ASP A 7 -18.89 -0.60 -26.21
CA ASP A 7 -20.33 -0.46 -26.07
C ASP A 7 -20.59 0.70 -25.10
N ASP A 8 -21.56 1.53 -25.44
CA ASP A 8 -21.92 2.73 -24.66
C ASP A 8 -22.39 2.42 -23.24
N LYS A 9 -22.78 1.18 -22.97
CA LYS A 9 -23.26 0.77 -21.65
C LYS A 9 -22.14 0.77 -20.59
N TYR A 10 -20.92 0.43 -20.96
CA TYR A 10 -19.83 0.29 -19.99
C TYR A 10 -18.88 1.49 -19.97
N ARG A 11 -18.77 2.27 -21.04
CA ARG A 11 -18.00 3.53 -21.15
C ARG A 11 -16.61 3.51 -20.51
N ILE A 12 -15.86 2.43 -20.70
CA ILE A 12 -14.51 2.27 -20.14
C ILE A 12 -13.53 1.92 -21.27
N PRO A 13 -12.60 2.80 -21.60
CA PRO A 13 -12.55 4.24 -21.34
C PRO A 13 -13.66 5.01 -22.06
N PRO A 14 -13.96 6.28 -21.67
CA PRO A 14 -15.01 7.04 -22.33
C PRO A 14 -14.69 7.19 -23.82
N MET A 15 -15.59 6.71 -24.67
CA MET A 15 -15.42 6.58 -26.13
C MET A 15 -15.21 7.89 -26.88
N ASN A 16 -15.53 9.02 -26.26
CA ASN A 16 -15.47 10.37 -26.85
C ASN A 16 -14.27 11.21 -26.37
N ALA A 17 -13.37 10.66 -25.60
CA ALA A 17 -12.13 11.33 -25.21
C ALA A 17 -11.12 11.21 -26.36
N GLY A 18 -11.18 12.13 -27.31
CA GLY A 18 -10.56 12.10 -28.63
C GLY A 18 -9.05 11.93 -28.77
N ASN A 19 -8.32 11.49 -27.73
CA ASN A 19 -6.87 11.34 -27.77
C ASN A 19 -6.36 9.95 -27.35
N TRP A 20 -7.24 8.95 -27.34
CA TRP A 20 -6.90 7.61 -26.89
C TRP A 20 -7.05 6.59 -28.01
N ALA A 21 -6.06 5.73 -28.18
CA ALA A 21 -6.23 4.54 -28.99
C ALA A 21 -7.18 3.58 -28.25
N VAL A 22 -8.35 3.34 -28.80
CA VAL A 22 -9.37 2.49 -28.19
C VAL A 22 -9.13 1.05 -28.64
N TYR A 23 -8.33 0.33 -27.90
CA TYR A 23 -8.15 -1.12 -28.07
C TYR A 23 -8.50 -1.83 -26.76
N GLY A 24 -8.88 -3.09 -26.85
CA GLY A 24 -9.25 -3.90 -25.71
C GLY A 24 -8.40 -5.15 -25.60
N GLY A 25 -8.58 -5.87 -24.51
CA GLY A 25 -7.89 -7.12 -24.23
C GLY A 25 -7.05 -7.03 -22.95
N ILE A 26 -6.24 -8.06 -22.72
CA ILE A 26 -5.35 -8.14 -21.56
C ILE A 26 -3.94 -7.82 -22.06
N VAL A 27 -3.42 -6.65 -21.67
CA VAL A 27 -2.10 -6.16 -22.08
C VAL A 27 -1.08 -6.14 -20.94
N ARG A 28 -1.48 -6.57 -19.74
CA ARG A 28 -0.65 -6.68 -18.53
C ARG A 28 -0.74 -8.09 -17.95
N ASP A 29 0.17 -8.40 -17.02
CA ASP A 29 0.20 -9.68 -16.35
C ASP A 29 -1.13 -10.01 -15.64
N VAL A 30 -1.51 -11.28 -15.72
CA VAL A 30 -2.64 -11.83 -14.96
C VAL A 30 -2.08 -12.76 -13.91
N ARG A 31 -2.47 -12.53 -12.66
CA ARG A 31 -2.02 -13.35 -11.51
C ARG A 31 -3.23 -13.97 -10.82
N LEU A 32 -3.12 -15.25 -10.51
CA LEU A 32 -4.02 -15.95 -9.61
C LEU A 32 -3.36 -15.99 -8.22
N VAL A 33 -3.99 -15.36 -7.25
CA VAL A 33 -3.53 -15.39 -5.85
C VAL A 33 -4.45 -16.33 -5.08
N VAL A 34 -3.86 -17.32 -4.42
CA VAL A 34 -4.56 -18.27 -3.56
C VAL A 34 -4.11 -18.02 -2.13
N THR A 35 -5.06 -17.78 -1.23
CA THR A 35 -4.82 -17.46 0.18
C THR A 35 -5.61 -18.36 1.08
N ASP A 36 -5.26 -18.43 2.37
CA ASP A 36 -6.15 -18.98 3.41
C ASP A 36 -7.41 -18.09 3.52
N PRO A 37 -8.55 -18.62 3.96
CA PRO A 37 -9.73 -17.82 4.31
C PRO A 37 -9.46 -16.71 5.33
N VAL A 38 -8.43 -16.83 6.18
CA VAL A 38 -7.94 -15.75 7.04
C VAL A 38 -6.71 -15.13 6.41
N ASN A 39 -6.85 -13.97 5.80
CA ASN A 39 -5.77 -13.33 5.03
C ASN A 39 -5.86 -11.80 5.04
N ILE A 40 -4.82 -11.14 4.52
CA ILE A 40 -4.82 -9.71 4.22
C ILE A 40 -5.43 -9.53 2.83
N PRO A 41 -6.65 -8.97 2.70
CA PRO A 41 -7.29 -8.79 1.41
C PRO A 41 -6.55 -7.80 0.54
N PHE A 42 -6.73 -7.88 -0.77
CA PHE A 42 -6.08 -7.00 -1.74
C PHE A 42 -6.44 -5.54 -1.48
N GLN A 43 -5.43 -4.66 -1.49
CA GLN A 43 -5.63 -3.23 -1.43
C GLN A 43 -6.31 -2.74 -2.71
N GLY A 44 -7.34 -1.90 -2.58
CA GLY A 44 -8.07 -1.35 -3.71
C GLY A 44 -9.44 -1.97 -3.95
N SER A 45 -9.98 -2.74 -2.99
CA SER A 45 -11.39 -3.09 -3.01
C SER A 45 -12.26 -1.84 -2.96
N TYR A 46 -13.48 -1.91 -3.49
CA TYR A 46 -14.45 -0.79 -3.57
C TYR A 46 -14.69 -0.07 -2.22
N LYS A 47 -14.47 -0.74 -1.10
CA LYS A 47 -14.66 -0.20 0.25
C LYS A 47 -13.36 0.28 0.92
N HIS A 48 -12.22 0.25 0.24
CA HIS A 48 -10.90 0.62 0.77
C HIS A 48 -10.42 -0.20 1.97
N GLU A 49 -11.05 -1.31 2.27
CA GLU A 49 -10.70 -2.20 3.35
C GLU A 49 -9.80 -3.32 2.83
N GLY A 50 -8.50 -3.09 2.80
CA GLY A 50 -7.57 -4.12 2.33
C GLY A 50 -6.12 -3.67 2.33
N GLY A 51 -5.21 -4.64 2.36
CA GLY A 51 -3.77 -4.42 2.35
C GLY A 51 -3.24 -3.74 3.62
N THR A 52 -2.11 -3.09 3.45
CA THR A 52 -1.43 -2.35 4.52
C THR A 52 -1.27 -0.89 4.12
N PHE A 53 -1.65 0.02 5.01
CA PHE A 53 -1.52 1.46 4.83
C PHE A 53 -0.53 2.04 5.85
N ILE A 54 0.60 2.55 5.35
CA ILE A 54 1.71 3.03 6.19
C ILE A 54 1.80 4.56 6.09
N THR A 55 1.83 5.24 7.23
CA THR A 55 1.98 6.69 7.33
C THR A 55 3.12 7.06 8.27
N THR A 56 3.66 8.26 8.07
CA THR A 56 4.73 8.84 8.88
C THR A 56 4.27 10.20 9.43
N PRO A 57 3.42 10.20 10.48
CA PRO A 57 2.76 11.43 10.96
C PRO A 57 3.74 12.47 11.52
N GLU A 58 4.85 12.02 12.09
CA GLU A 58 5.89 12.90 12.62
C GLU A 58 7.25 12.46 12.09
N VAL A 59 7.99 13.38 11.49
CA VAL A 59 9.29 13.09 10.87
C VAL A 59 10.30 14.18 11.18
N SER A 60 11.47 13.74 11.64
CA SER A 60 12.67 14.55 11.75
C SER A 60 13.91 13.70 11.41
N ALA A 61 15.06 14.34 11.24
CA ALA A 61 16.33 13.64 11.04
C ALA A 61 16.76 12.78 12.27
N LYS A 62 16.21 13.06 13.44
CA LYS A 62 16.56 12.32 14.68
C LYS A 62 15.62 11.15 14.94
N GLN A 63 14.35 11.32 14.61
CA GLN A 63 13.32 10.31 14.88
C GLN A 63 12.10 10.54 13.96
N ALA A 64 11.33 9.47 13.76
CA ALA A 64 10.04 9.51 13.12
C ALA A 64 9.01 8.69 13.89
N ALA A 65 7.73 9.02 13.75
CA ALA A 65 6.64 8.13 14.09
C ALA A 65 6.19 7.39 12.83
N VAL A 66 5.99 6.07 12.92
CA VAL A 66 5.46 5.25 11.83
C VAL A 66 4.19 4.57 12.31
N ARG A 67 3.10 4.68 11.57
CA ARG A 67 1.83 4.02 11.84
C ARG A 67 1.51 3.07 10.70
N ILE A 68 1.20 1.83 11.04
CA ILE A 68 0.95 0.74 10.10
C ILE A 68 -0.46 0.19 10.38
N ARG A 69 -1.39 0.43 9.46
CA ARG A 69 -2.74 -0.12 9.51
C ARG A 69 -2.86 -1.25 8.51
N THR A 70 -3.18 -2.43 9.00
CA THR A 70 -3.32 -3.64 8.18
C THR A 70 -4.70 -4.21 8.38
N TYR A 71 -5.40 -4.48 7.28
CA TYR A 71 -6.71 -5.11 7.32
C TYR A 71 -6.55 -6.62 7.18
N VAL A 72 -7.22 -7.37 8.05
CA VAL A 72 -7.26 -8.85 7.99
C VAL A 72 -8.71 -9.28 7.93
N GLN A 73 -9.05 -10.10 6.95
CA GLN A 73 -10.39 -10.70 6.83
C GLN A 73 -10.40 -12.13 7.38
N ASN A 74 -11.55 -12.53 7.93
CA ASN A 74 -11.86 -13.90 8.30
C ASN A 74 -13.07 -14.39 7.49
N GLN A 75 -12.83 -15.20 6.47
CA GLN A 75 -13.88 -15.81 5.63
C GLN A 75 -14.26 -17.22 6.11
N ARG A 76 -13.73 -17.68 7.26
CA ARG A 76 -14.13 -18.94 7.88
C ARG A 76 -15.56 -18.84 8.43
N PRO A 77 -16.28 -19.97 8.61
CA PRO A 77 -17.61 -19.98 9.21
C PRO A 77 -17.61 -19.63 10.70
N ASP A 78 -16.45 -19.70 11.34
CA ASP A 78 -16.27 -19.46 12.78
C ASP A 78 -15.35 -18.25 13.01
N ALA A 79 -15.49 -17.63 14.18
CA ALA A 79 -14.58 -16.58 14.62
C ALA A 79 -13.17 -17.12 14.86
N ALA A 80 -12.15 -16.30 14.62
CA ALA A 80 -10.75 -16.66 14.81
C ALA A 80 -10.03 -15.65 15.69
N GLU A 81 -9.17 -16.14 16.60
CA GLU A 81 -8.18 -15.30 17.30
C GLU A 81 -6.97 -15.13 16.40
N VAL A 82 -6.84 -13.94 15.83
CA VAL A 82 -5.82 -13.60 14.84
C VAL A 82 -4.72 -12.80 15.48
N THR A 83 -3.47 -13.19 15.24
CA THR A 83 -2.27 -12.42 15.60
C THR A 83 -1.62 -11.89 14.33
N LEU A 84 -1.46 -10.57 14.24
CA LEU A 84 -0.68 -9.91 13.22
C LEU A 84 0.69 -9.57 13.78
N ARG A 85 1.74 -10.12 13.15
CA ARG A 85 3.12 -9.77 13.41
C ARG A 85 3.63 -8.94 12.24
N THR A 86 4.20 -7.76 12.53
CA THR A 86 4.83 -6.92 11.50
C THR A 86 6.30 -6.72 11.82
N VAL A 87 7.16 -7.07 10.85
CA VAL A 87 8.61 -6.88 10.93
C VAL A 87 8.99 -5.77 9.96
N VAL A 88 9.58 -4.71 10.48
CA VAL A 88 10.11 -3.61 9.67
C VAL A 88 11.61 -3.80 9.50
N THR A 89 12.09 -3.75 8.25
CA THR A 89 13.52 -3.84 7.94
C THR A 89 13.99 -2.62 7.16
N ASP A 90 15.29 -2.37 7.20
CA ASP A 90 15.96 -1.43 6.32
C ASP A 90 16.15 -2.00 4.89
N ALA A 91 16.80 -1.24 4.03
CA ALA A 91 17.08 -1.65 2.65
C ALA A 91 18.02 -2.86 2.54
N ASP A 92 18.86 -3.08 3.56
CA ASP A 92 19.82 -4.19 3.62
C ASP A 92 19.21 -5.44 4.28
N GLY A 93 17.93 -5.37 4.72
CA GLY A 93 17.24 -6.47 5.38
C GLY A 93 17.48 -6.56 6.89
N ASN A 94 18.18 -5.60 7.49
CA ASN A 94 18.36 -5.58 8.94
C ASN A 94 17.05 -5.19 9.62
N VAL A 95 16.70 -5.92 10.68
CA VAL A 95 15.48 -5.66 11.42
C VAL A 95 15.61 -4.36 12.23
N CYS A 96 14.70 -3.43 11.92
CA CYS A 96 14.56 -2.18 12.65
C CYS A 96 13.58 -2.31 13.82
N GLU A 97 12.40 -2.93 13.56
CA GLU A 97 11.33 -3.04 14.56
C GLU A 97 10.51 -4.31 14.36
N ARG A 98 9.89 -4.77 15.45
CA ARG A 98 8.92 -5.88 15.46
C ARG A 98 7.69 -5.47 16.25
N LEU A 99 6.54 -5.61 15.62
CA LEU A 99 5.25 -5.30 16.20
C LEU A 99 4.38 -6.55 16.25
N ASN A 100 3.57 -6.67 17.30
CA ASN A 100 2.58 -7.73 17.43
C ASN A 100 1.27 -7.13 17.93
N ALA A 101 0.17 -7.59 17.36
CA ALA A 101 -1.17 -7.26 17.82
C ALA A 101 -2.07 -8.49 17.64
N SER A 102 -3.00 -8.71 18.56
CA SER A 102 -3.94 -9.83 18.47
C SER A 102 -5.35 -9.33 18.73
N GLN A 103 -6.30 -9.85 17.96
CA GLN A 103 -7.72 -9.59 18.17
C GLN A 103 -8.56 -10.73 17.59
N ARG A 104 -9.77 -10.87 18.11
CA ARG A 104 -10.77 -11.77 17.59
C ARG A 104 -11.44 -11.15 16.37
N ILE A 105 -11.56 -11.93 15.29
CA ILE A 105 -12.29 -11.53 14.08
C ILE A 105 -13.45 -12.52 13.90
N ASP A 106 -14.68 -12.02 13.92
CA ASP A 106 -15.86 -12.84 13.74
C ASP A 106 -15.96 -13.35 12.28
N ALA A 107 -16.77 -14.39 12.08
CA ALA A 107 -16.99 -15.01 10.79
C ALA A 107 -17.46 -14.00 9.74
N GLY A 108 -16.83 -13.98 8.57
CA GLY A 108 -17.15 -13.08 7.46
C GLY A 108 -16.77 -11.60 7.69
N GLN A 109 -16.06 -11.27 8.76
CA GLN A 109 -15.69 -9.89 9.08
C GLN A 109 -14.27 -9.55 8.66
N ILE A 110 -14.03 -8.23 8.54
CA ILE A 110 -12.70 -7.64 8.35
C ILE A 110 -12.40 -6.79 9.58
N ALA A 111 -11.17 -6.89 10.08
CA ALA A 111 -10.69 -6.10 11.21
C ALA A 111 -9.44 -5.29 10.83
N GLU A 112 -9.33 -4.08 11.36
CA GLU A 112 -8.15 -3.24 11.26
C GLU A 112 -7.21 -3.50 12.44
N PHE A 113 -5.94 -3.80 12.14
CA PHE A 113 -4.83 -3.81 13.08
C PHE A 113 -4.07 -2.49 12.96
N ASP A 114 -4.13 -1.67 13.98
CA ASP A 114 -3.46 -0.38 14.04
C ASP A 114 -2.21 -0.49 14.90
N GLN A 115 -1.07 -0.60 14.26
CA GLN A 115 0.24 -0.74 14.91
C GLN A 115 1.04 0.55 14.76
N SER A 116 1.85 0.90 15.75
CA SER A 116 2.64 2.12 15.71
C SER A 116 4.05 1.94 16.26
N ILE A 117 4.99 2.66 15.67
CA ILE A 117 6.35 2.84 16.14
C ILE A 117 6.48 4.33 16.49
N PRO A 118 6.31 4.72 17.75
CA PRO A 118 6.29 6.13 18.13
C PRO A 118 7.66 6.81 18.04
N LYS A 119 8.75 6.03 18.05
CA LYS A 119 10.13 6.54 18.03
C LYS A 119 11.04 5.67 17.17
N PHE A 120 10.84 5.73 15.87
CA PHE A 120 11.79 5.17 14.91
C PHE A 120 13.05 6.05 14.89
N ARG A 121 14.17 5.54 15.39
CA ARG A 121 15.39 6.33 15.65
C ARG A 121 16.25 6.46 14.39
N LYS A 122 16.81 7.67 14.17
CA LYS A 122 17.73 7.99 13.07
C LYS A 122 17.27 7.44 11.72
N PRO A 123 16.04 7.78 11.28
CA PRO A 123 15.53 7.27 10.02
C PRO A 123 16.36 7.80 8.84
N GLN A 124 16.57 6.96 7.84
CA GLN A 124 16.99 7.41 6.52
C GLN A 124 15.77 8.02 5.83
N LEU A 125 15.78 9.34 5.64
CA LEU A 125 14.64 10.02 5.05
C LEU A 125 14.63 9.84 3.53
N TRP A 126 13.44 9.55 3.03
CA TRP A 126 13.22 9.48 1.59
C TRP A 126 13.20 10.87 0.97
N SER A 127 13.94 11.06 -0.12
CA SER A 127 13.85 12.22 -1.00
C SER A 127 14.14 11.79 -2.45
N PRO A 128 13.85 12.61 -3.47
CA PRO A 128 14.23 12.31 -4.85
C PRO A 128 15.72 12.05 -5.03
N ASP A 129 16.57 12.76 -4.29
CA ASP A 129 18.02 12.60 -4.33
C ASP A 129 18.52 11.38 -3.54
N SER A 130 17.72 10.89 -2.59
CA SER A 130 18.01 9.73 -1.75
C SER A 130 16.71 8.94 -1.51
N PRO A 131 16.27 8.14 -2.49
CA PRO A 131 14.99 7.44 -2.43
C PRO A 131 15.04 6.18 -1.56
N TYR A 132 15.36 6.36 -0.27
CA TYR A 132 15.52 5.26 0.68
C TYR A 132 14.20 4.62 1.05
N ILE A 133 14.13 3.28 0.97
CA ILE A 133 12.93 2.50 1.18
C ILE A 133 13.13 1.49 2.31
N TYR A 134 12.17 1.46 3.22
CA TYR A 134 12.00 0.42 4.24
C TYR A 134 11.01 -0.64 3.75
N ASN A 135 11.10 -1.83 4.32
CA ASN A 135 10.17 -2.92 4.09
C ASN A 135 9.36 -3.22 5.34
N ALA A 136 8.10 -3.56 5.18
CA ALA A 136 7.22 -4.05 6.22
C ALA A 136 6.66 -5.40 5.79
N TYR A 137 6.98 -6.45 6.53
CA TYR A 137 6.47 -7.80 6.34
C TYR A 137 5.40 -8.07 7.39
N SER A 138 4.15 -8.19 6.96
CA SER A 138 3.00 -8.47 7.81
C SER A 138 2.64 -9.95 7.70
N GLU A 139 2.66 -10.66 8.81
CA GLU A 139 2.42 -12.10 8.93
C GLU A 139 1.16 -12.34 9.75
N VAL A 140 0.21 -13.10 9.21
CA VAL A 140 -1.07 -13.42 9.84
C VAL A 140 -1.01 -14.83 10.45
N TYR A 141 -1.29 -14.93 11.74
CA TYR A 141 -1.29 -16.18 12.46
C TYR A 141 -2.65 -16.47 13.09
N VAL A 142 -3.02 -17.76 13.12
CA VAL A 142 -4.05 -18.31 14.02
C VAL A 142 -3.38 -19.40 14.87
N GLY A 143 -3.29 -19.16 16.16
CA GLY A 143 -2.48 -19.98 17.05
C GLY A 143 -0.98 -19.92 16.68
N LYS A 144 -0.42 -21.04 16.22
CA LYS A 144 0.99 -21.13 15.77
C LYS A 144 1.13 -21.22 14.25
N GLU A 145 0.04 -21.28 13.53
CA GLU A 145 0.00 -21.48 12.10
C GLU A 145 0.11 -20.12 11.39
N LEU A 146 1.08 -19.99 10.48
CA LEU A 146 1.22 -18.86 9.57
C LEU A 146 0.27 -19.09 8.40
N LEU A 147 -0.70 -18.20 8.21
CA LEU A 147 -1.75 -18.34 7.20
C LEU A 147 -1.53 -17.43 6.00
N ASP A 148 -0.96 -16.25 6.22
CA ASP A 148 -0.72 -15.30 5.13
C ASP A 148 0.47 -14.38 5.44
N THR A 149 1.08 -13.88 4.37
CA THR A 149 2.17 -12.89 4.44
C THR A 149 1.92 -11.78 3.43
N TYR A 150 2.12 -10.55 3.86
CA TYR A 150 1.98 -9.38 3.00
C TYR A 150 3.20 -8.48 3.09
N HIS A 151 3.79 -8.15 1.94
CA HIS A 151 4.97 -7.28 1.85
C HIS A 151 4.55 -5.89 1.36
N SER A 152 4.96 -4.88 2.09
CA SER A 152 4.78 -3.47 1.75
C SER A 152 6.12 -2.74 1.82
N THR A 153 6.28 -1.73 0.97
CA THR A 153 7.43 -0.84 1.02
C THR A 153 6.99 0.57 1.39
N PHE A 154 7.84 1.32 2.09
CA PHE A 154 7.54 2.71 2.44
C PHE A 154 8.80 3.56 2.60
N GLY A 155 8.67 4.85 2.30
CA GLY A 155 9.70 5.85 2.59
C GLY A 155 9.28 6.71 3.76
N ILE A 156 10.20 7.01 4.69
CA ILE A 156 9.96 7.92 5.80
C ILE A 156 10.21 9.34 5.29
N ARG A 157 9.14 10.14 5.23
CA ARG A 157 9.21 11.54 4.78
C ARG A 157 8.08 12.37 5.37
N SER A 158 8.30 13.67 5.51
CA SER A 158 7.23 14.63 5.73
C SER A 158 6.94 15.40 4.45
N VAL A 159 5.65 15.60 4.19
CA VAL A 159 5.17 16.40 3.05
C VAL A 159 4.24 17.47 3.59
N ALA A 160 4.50 18.71 3.26
CA ALA A 160 3.67 19.84 3.63
C ALA A 160 3.53 20.80 2.44
N TRP A 161 2.53 21.66 2.49
CA TRP A 161 2.36 22.76 1.56
C TRP A 161 2.57 24.07 2.31
N ASP A 162 3.51 24.89 1.83
CA ASP A 162 3.69 26.26 2.30
C ASP A 162 2.73 27.17 1.54
N TYR A 163 1.73 27.67 2.23
CA TYR A 163 0.68 28.49 1.63
C TYR A 163 1.14 29.92 1.32
N ASP A 164 2.13 30.43 2.02
CA ASP A 164 2.66 31.79 1.79
C ASP A 164 3.57 31.83 0.56
N LEU A 165 4.41 30.83 0.42
CA LEU A 165 5.32 30.67 -0.72
C LEU A 165 4.70 29.91 -1.89
N HIS A 166 3.51 29.31 -1.72
CA HIS A 166 2.87 28.40 -2.70
C HIS A 166 3.82 27.29 -3.17
N ARG A 167 4.49 26.61 -2.22
CA ARG A 167 5.52 25.62 -2.50
C ARG A 167 5.29 24.32 -1.75
N LEU A 168 5.72 23.22 -2.41
CA LEU A 168 5.84 21.93 -1.75
C LEU A 168 7.05 21.95 -0.81
N VAL A 169 6.86 21.47 0.41
CA VAL A 169 7.91 21.29 1.41
C VAL A 169 8.07 19.80 1.68
N LEU A 170 9.25 19.26 1.39
CA LEU A 170 9.61 17.87 1.64
C LEU A 170 10.72 17.83 2.69
N ASN A 171 10.49 17.10 3.78
CA ASN A 171 11.43 17.01 4.92
C ASN A 171 11.92 18.39 5.42
N GLY A 172 11.01 19.37 5.47
CA GLY A 172 11.30 20.73 5.89
C GLY A 172 12.04 21.60 4.86
N LYS A 173 12.23 21.12 3.64
CA LYS A 173 12.89 21.89 2.54
C LYS A 173 11.91 22.16 1.42
N VAL A 174 11.90 23.40 0.92
CA VAL A 174 11.17 23.75 -0.30
C VAL A 174 11.69 22.90 -1.46
N THR A 175 10.79 22.23 -2.14
CA THR A 175 11.11 21.30 -3.22
C THR A 175 10.38 21.69 -4.50
N HIS A 176 11.11 21.76 -5.59
CA HIS A 176 10.56 21.97 -6.92
C HIS A 176 10.33 20.63 -7.60
N LEU A 177 9.11 20.44 -8.11
CA LEU A 177 8.76 19.28 -8.92
C LEU A 177 8.79 19.69 -10.39
N HIS A 178 9.50 18.92 -11.19
CA HIS A 178 9.49 19.02 -12.64
C HIS A 178 8.75 17.81 -13.20
N GLY A 179 7.75 18.05 -14.02
CA GLY A 179 6.95 17.01 -14.62
C GLY A 179 6.67 17.27 -16.09
N ILE A 180 6.47 16.22 -16.84
CA ILE A 180 6.02 16.27 -18.24
C ILE A 180 4.80 15.36 -18.39
N ASN A 181 3.91 15.71 -19.30
CA ASN A 181 2.88 14.82 -19.77
C ASN A 181 3.45 13.98 -20.92
N ARG A 182 3.33 12.65 -20.76
CA ARG A 182 3.73 11.72 -21.82
C ARG A 182 2.57 10.76 -22.09
N HIS A 183 2.17 10.71 -23.35
CA HIS A 183 1.24 9.73 -23.86
C HIS A 183 2.08 8.65 -24.57
N GLU A 184 2.06 7.46 -24.02
CA GLU A 184 2.69 6.29 -24.62
C GLU A 184 1.63 5.23 -24.85
N GLU A 185 1.25 5.10 -26.09
CA GLU A 185 0.40 4.01 -26.54
C GLU A 185 1.00 3.45 -27.83
N PHE A 186 1.37 2.18 -27.79
CA PHE A 186 1.71 1.44 -28.99
C PHE A 186 0.52 0.54 -29.34
N PRO A 187 -0.11 0.73 -30.50
CA PRO A 187 -1.08 -0.22 -30.99
C PRO A 187 -0.49 -1.63 -30.92
N TRP A 188 -1.26 -2.58 -30.37
CA TRP A 188 -0.90 -3.99 -30.20
C TRP A 188 -0.01 -4.34 -28.99
N LEU A 189 0.65 -3.40 -28.36
CA LEU A 189 1.53 -3.64 -27.21
C LEU A 189 1.04 -3.04 -25.89
N GLY A 190 0.15 -2.07 -25.94
CA GLY A 190 -0.38 -1.38 -24.75
C GLY A 190 0.54 -0.36 -24.14
#